data_7f022c88eef585505ad94693799cc0a9
#
_entry.id   7f022c88eef585505ad94693799cc0a9
#
_cell.length_a   1.000
_cell.length_b   1.000
_cell.length_c   1.000
_cell.angle_alpha   90.00
_cell.angle_beta   90.00
_cell.angle_gamma   90.00
#
_symmetry.space_group_name_H-M   'P 1'
#
loop_
_entity.id
_entity.type
_entity.pdbx_description
1 polymer ?
#
loop_
_entity_poly.entity_id
_entity_poly.type
_entity_poly.pdbx_seq_one_letter_code
_entity_poly.pdbx_strand_id
1 'polypeptide(L)'
;DFIKKINTKESLFISKDQKKFFYIIILKSDLGEDFNKKFIKNLEYKFNTLEASSIYITSQVKGEIYIKEKVIKELLYITFISAFLCSLILWIFSGNIKFVSIVIISVLFSITISLMISQILFGGIELVMIIMPAILFIVCISDFMHLVNDNGETKKSKLEYFKYQVNNIGKPVALTSITTAIGFLSFCFSNVLPISRLGMITTIGISISL
;
A
#
# COMPACT_ATOMS: atom_id res chain seq x y z
N ASP A 1 -40.17 -6.01 7.86
CA ASP A 1 -40.28 -7.40 7.38
C ASP A 1 -38.94 -8.15 7.21
N PHE A 2 -37.83 -7.44 7.19
CA PHE A 2 -36.47 -8.04 7.08
C PHE A 2 -36.00 -8.70 8.39
N ILE A 3 -36.47 -8.25 9.52
CA ILE A 3 -36.08 -8.75 10.86
C ILE A 3 -36.74 -10.08 11.20
N LYS A 4 -37.84 -10.46 10.56
CA LYS A 4 -38.55 -11.71 10.79
C LYS A 4 -37.87 -12.98 10.26
N LYS A 5 -36.80 -12.86 9.49
CA LYS A 5 -36.02 -14.01 8.95
C LYS A 5 -34.75 -14.34 9.74
N ILE A 6 -34.47 -13.62 10.80
CA ILE A 6 -33.33 -13.92 11.67
C ILE A 6 -33.85 -14.93 12.70
N ASN A 7 -33.41 -16.17 12.53
CA ASN A 7 -33.69 -17.24 13.51
C ASN A 7 -32.85 -16.93 14.77
N THR A 8 -33.41 -16.10 15.67
CA THR A 8 -32.79 -15.73 16.93
C THR A 8 -32.80 -16.92 17.84
N LYS A 9 -31.71 -17.70 17.85
CA LYS A 9 -31.37 -18.43 19.08
C LYS A 9 -31.04 -17.35 20.11
N GLU A 10 -32.00 -17.14 21.03
CA GLU A 10 -31.89 -16.18 22.12
C GLU A 10 -30.70 -16.52 23.01
N SER A 11 -29.55 -15.92 22.73
CA SER A 11 -28.51 -15.74 23.72
C SER A 11 -28.35 -14.25 23.96
N LEU A 12 -29.30 -13.69 24.69
CA LEU A 12 -29.23 -12.33 25.20
C LEU A 12 -28.16 -12.33 26.32
N PHE A 13 -26.99 -11.80 26.03
CA PHE A 13 -26.03 -11.51 27.08
C PHE A 13 -26.36 -10.15 27.68
N ILE A 14 -26.87 -10.15 28.90
CA ILE A 14 -27.17 -8.96 29.67
C ILE A 14 -26.07 -8.78 30.70
N SER A 15 -25.51 -7.57 30.79
CA SER A 15 -24.54 -7.23 31.84
C SER A 15 -25.20 -7.37 33.23
N LYS A 16 -24.43 -7.68 34.27
CA LYS A 16 -24.91 -7.78 35.66
C LYS A 16 -25.65 -6.53 36.11
N ASP A 17 -25.29 -5.36 35.59
CA ASP A 17 -25.93 -4.06 35.89
C ASP A 17 -27.20 -3.81 35.06
N GLN A 18 -27.65 -4.76 34.24
CA GLN A 18 -28.79 -4.65 33.33
C GLN A 18 -28.82 -3.41 32.41
N LYS A 19 -27.63 -2.75 32.27
CA LYS A 19 -27.48 -1.52 31.47
C LYS A 19 -26.89 -1.74 30.10
N LYS A 20 -26.33 -2.94 29.86
CA LYS A 20 -25.67 -3.29 28.60
C LYS A 20 -26.25 -4.58 28.04
N PHE A 21 -26.62 -4.53 26.76
CA PHE A 21 -27.15 -5.68 26.03
C PHE A 21 -26.18 -6.02 24.90
N PHE A 22 -25.95 -7.31 24.71
CA PHE A 22 -25.11 -7.81 23.63
C PHE A 22 -25.93 -8.72 22.72
N TYR A 23 -25.94 -8.41 21.42
CA TYR A 23 -26.63 -9.17 20.40
C TYR A 23 -25.65 -9.75 19.40
N ILE A 24 -25.77 -11.03 19.05
CA ILE A 24 -25.04 -11.66 17.99
C ILE A 24 -25.97 -11.83 16.79
N ILE A 25 -25.62 -11.17 15.67
CA ILE A 25 -26.34 -11.32 14.40
C ILE A 25 -25.47 -12.18 13.49
N ILE A 26 -25.93 -13.37 13.14
CA ILE A 26 -25.23 -14.28 12.23
C ILE A 26 -25.83 -14.09 10.84
N LEU A 27 -25.03 -13.60 9.89
CA LEU A 27 -25.42 -13.50 8.49
C LEU A 27 -25.12 -14.80 7.76
N LYS A 28 -25.95 -15.14 6.77
CA LYS A 28 -25.71 -16.30 5.91
C LYS A 28 -24.51 -16.03 4.99
N SER A 29 -23.62 -16.99 4.83
CA SER A 29 -22.33 -16.83 4.15
C SER A 29 -22.41 -16.49 2.64
N ASP A 30 -23.56 -16.65 2.01
CA ASP A 30 -23.75 -16.45 0.56
C ASP A 30 -24.12 -15.01 0.15
N LEU A 31 -24.11 -14.07 1.09
CA LEU A 31 -24.48 -12.68 0.82
C LEU A 31 -23.23 -11.93 0.37
N GLY A 32 -23.21 -11.43 -0.87
CA GLY A 32 -22.07 -10.72 -1.45
C GLY A 32 -21.61 -9.49 -0.65
N GLU A 33 -20.39 -9.04 -0.90
CA GLU A 33 -19.72 -7.94 -0.17
C GLU A 33 -20.56 -6.64 -0.18
N ASP A 34 -21.23 -6.34 -1.30
CA ASP A 34 -22.09 -5.14 -1.43
C ASP A 34 -23.36 -5.22 -0.56
N PHE A 35 -23.93 -6.41 -0.40
CA PHE A 35 -25.05 -6.60 0.50
C PHE A 35 -24.63 -6.37 1.96
N ASN A 36 -23.49 -6.94 2.36
CA ASN A 36 -22.96 -6.79 3.70
C ASN A 36 -22.66 -5.32 4.03
N LYS A 37 -22.10 -4.55 3.09
CA LYS A 37 -21.89 -3.10 3.23
C LYS A 37 -23.18 -2.33 3.45
N LYS A 38 -24.19 -2.58 2.59
CA LYS A 38 -25.51 -1.92 2.71
C LYS A 38 -26.21 -2.30 4.01
N PHE A 39 -26.12 -3.57 4.42
CA PHE A 39 -26.72 -4.07 5.64
C PHE A 39 -26.13 -3.39 6.89
N ILE A 40 -24.80 -3.29 6.98
CA ILE A 40 -24.13 -2.63 8.11
C ILE A 40 -24.48 -1.14 8.16
N LYS A 41 -24.49 -0.43 7.02
CA LYS A 41 -24.90 0.97 6.94
C LYS A 41 -26.36 1.17 7.41
N ASN A 42 -27.25 0.31 6.97
CA ASN A 42 -28.66 0.37 7.38
C ASN A 42 -28.85 0.08 8.88
N LEU A 43 -28.06 -0.86 9.43
CA LEU A 43 -28.06 -1.12 10.87
C LEU A 43 -27.57 0.10 11.65
N GLU A 44 -26.43 0.69 11.25
CA GLU A 44 -25.90 1.90 11.89
C GLU A 44 -26.91 3.04 11.85
N TYR A 45 -27.55 3.28 10.70
CA TYR A 45 -28.59 4.30 10.58
C TYR A 45 -29.77 4.05 11.52
N LYS A 46 -30.30 2.82 11.56
CA LYS A 46 -31.42 2.46 12.44
C LYS A 46 -31.04 2.54 13.92
N PHE A 47 -29.83 2.15 14.28
CA PHE A 47 -29.39 2.21 15.67
C PHE A 47 -29.10 3.65 16.14
N ASN A 48 -28.63 4.53 15.25
CA ASN A 48 -28.45 5.95 15.57
C ASN A 48 -29.79 6.70 15.80
N THR A 49 -30.92 6.12 15.37
CA THR A 49 -32.26 6.67 15.66
C THR A 49 -32.83 6.19 17.01
N LEU A 50 -32.15 5.27 17.70
CA LEU A 50 -32.55 4.80 19.02
C LEU A 50 -31.96 5.73 20.10
N GLU A 51 -32.77 6.05 21.10
CA GLU A 51 -32.40 6.88 22.27
C GLU A 51 -31.46 6.11 23.24
N ALA A 52 -30.46 5.41 22.72
CA ALA A 52 -29.47 4.69 23.52
C ALA A 52 -28.23 5.56 23.72
N SER A 53 -27.65 5.55 24.92
CA SER A 53 -26.51 6.39 25.28
C SER A 53 -25.24 6.06 24.50
N SER A 54 -25.06 4.82 24.04
CA SER A 54 -23.98 4.41 23.12
C SER A 54 -24.29 3.04 22.51
N ILE A 55 -24.07 2.91 21.18
CA ILE A 55 -24.25 1.66 20.46
C ILE A 55 -22.94 1.34 19.73
N TYR A 56 -22.43 0.14 19.92
CA TYR A 56 -21.22 -0.35 19.27
C TYR A 56 -21.57 -1.53 18.37
N ILE A 57 -21.36 -1.38 17.07
CA ILE A 57 -21.53 -2.46 16.10
C ILE A 57 -20.12 -2.97 15.73
N THR A 58 -19.84 -4.21 16.03
CA THR A 58 -18.60 -4.90 15.68
C THR A 58 -18.94 -6.08 14.78
N SER A 59 -18.22 -6.20 13.63
CA SER A 59 -18.31 -7.35 12.75
C SER A 59 -17.00 -7.49 11.98
N GLN A 60 -16.67 -8.71 11.57
CA GLN A 60 -15.52 -8.97 10.72
C GLN A 60 -15.61 -8.14 9.43
N VAL A 61 -16.78 -8.12 8.79
CA VAL A 61 -17.04 -7.37 7.55
C VAL A 61 -16.82 -5.86 7.73
N LYS A 62 -17.27 -5.29 8.86
CA LYS A 62 -17.03 -3.87 9.17
C LYS A 62 -15.54 -3.60 9.34
N GLY A 63 -14.83 -4.51 10.02
CA GLY A 63 -13.38 -4.44 10.18
C GLY A 63 -12.65 -4.47 8.83
N GLU A 64 -13.01 -5.38 7.96
CA GLU A 64 -12.42 -5.50 6.61
C GLU A 64 -12.65 -4.24 5.76
N ILE A 65 -13.86 -3.70 5.76
CA ILE A 65 -14.19 -2.46 5.03
C ILE A 65 -13.37 -1.29 5.58
N TYR A 66 -13.34 -1.13 6.90
CA TYR A 66 -12.59 -0.07 7.56
C TYR A 66 -11.09 -0.16 7.27
N ILE A 67 -10.52 -1.37 7.34
CA ILE A 67 -9.11 -1.61 7.03
C ILE A 67 -8.82 -1.26 5.57
N LYS A 68 -9.63 -1.73 4.60
CA LYS A 68 -9.45 -1.42 3.18
C LYS A 68 -9.44 0.08 2.90
N GLU A 69 -10.41 0.83 3.43
CA GLU A 69 -10.49 2.28 3.26
C GLU A 69 -9.29 2.99 3.91
N LYS A 70 -8.87 2.54 5.08
CA LYS A 70 -7.73 3.12 5.80
C LYS A 70 -6.41 2.82 5.11
N VAL A 71 -6.21 1.60 4.63
CA VAL A 71 -5.02 1.19 3.87
C VAL A 71 -4.82 2.09 2.66
N ILE A 72 -5.86 2.34 1.87
CA ILE A 72 -5.75 3.19 0.67
C ILE A 72 -5.38 4.63 1.05
N LYS A 73 -6.02 5.19 2.08
CA LYS A 73 -5.71 6.56 2.54
C LYS A 73 -4.27 6.68 3.05
N GLU A 74 -3.83 5.73 3.86
CA GLU A 74 -2.48 5.72 4.42
C GLU A 74 -1.42 5.48 3.34
N LEU A 75 -1.70 4.60 2.38
CA LEU A 75 -0.83 4.37 1.23
C LEU A 75 -0.63 5.66 0.41
N LEU A 76 -1.71 6.37 0.10
CA LEU A 76 -1.63 7.64 -0.62
C LEU A 76 -0.87 8.70 0.19
N TYR A 77 -1.11 8.78 1.49
CA TYR A 77 -0.44 9.73 2.38
C TYR A 77 1.07 9.46 2.46
N ILE A 78 1.47 8.21 2.68
CA ILE A 78 2.89 7.81 2.72
C ILE A 78 3.55 8.01 1.36
N THR A 79 2.86 7.68 0.26
CA THR A 79 3.36 7.93 -1.10
C THR A 79 3.63 9.41 -1.33
N PHE A 80 2.71 10.29 -0.91
CA PHE A 80 2.88 11.74 -1.06
C PHE A 80 4.05 12.27 -0.22
N ILE A 81 4.16 11.88 1.04
CA ILE A 81 5.27 12.27 1.92
C ILE A 81 6.59 11.78 1.34
N SER A 82 6.66 10.51 0.93
CA SER A 82 7.87 9.95 0.35
C SER A 82 8.26 10.69 -0.93
N ALA A 83 7.31 10.96 -1.83
CA ALA A 83 7.57 11.72 -3.05
C ALA A 83 8.09 13.14 -2.75
N PHE A 84 7.50 13.81 -1.75
CA PHE A 84 7.92 15.16 -1.35
C PHE A 84 9.34 15.17 -0.79
N LEU A 85 9.63 14.33 0.20
CA LEU A 85 10.96 14.24 0.81
C LEU A 85 12.03 13.88 -0.21
N CYS A 86 11.69 12.92 -1.05
CA CYS A 86 12.55 12.42 -2.11
C CYS A 86 12.82 13.47 -3.19
N SER A 87 11.80 14.21 -3.59
CA SER A 87 11.93 15.35 -4.52
C SER A 87 12.84 16.43 -3.95
N LEU A 88 12.72 16.73 -2.67
CA LEU A 88 13.53 17.73 -2.00
C LEU A 88 15.01 17.32 -1.97
N ILE A 89 15.30 16.09 -1.60
CA ILE A 89 16.67 15.54 -1.58
C ILE A 89 17.27 15.60 -2.99
N LEU A 90 16.58 15.05 -4.00
CA LEU A 90 17.05 15.07 -5.37
C LEU A 90 17.26 16.49 -5.91
N TRP A 91 16.40 17.44 -5.55
CA TRP A 91 16.55 18.83 -5.97
C TRP A 91 17.79 19.49 -5.37
N ILE A 92 18.05 19.26 -4.09
CA ILE A 92 19.25 19.79 -3.40
C ILE A 92 20.53 19.30 -4.10
N PHE A 93 20.57 18.02 -4.48
CA PHE A 93 21.77 17.42 -5.06
C PHE A 93 21.91 17.66 -6.57
N SER A 94 20.81 17.61 -7.33
CA SER A 94 20.85 17.76 -8.80
C SER A 94 20.76 19.20 -9.28
N GLY A 95 20.17 20.11 -8.47
CA GLY A 95 19.91 21.49 -8.86
C GLY A 95 18.95 21.64 -10.06
N ASN A 96 18.42 20.56 -10.61
CA ASN A 96 17.63 20.53 -11.84
C ASN A 96 16.24 19.96 -11.61
N ILE A 97 15.24 20.84 -11.54
CA ILE A 97 13.84 20.46 -11.31
C ILE A 97 13.25 19.54 -12.39
N LYS A 98 13.69 19.65 -13.65
CA LYS A 98 13.22 18.79 -14.73
C LYS A 98 13.68 17.35 -14.53
N PHE A 99 14.93 17.18 -14.09
CA PHE A 99 15.45 15.86 -13.75
C PHE A 99 14.67 15.22 -12.59
N VAL A 100 14.46 15.98 -11.51
CA VAL A 100 13.66 15.55 -10.36
C VAL A 100 12.27 15.10 -10.79
N SER A 101 11.59 15.89 -11.64
CA SER A 101 10.24 15.57 -12.12
C SER A 101 10.21 14.24 -12.89
N ILE A 102 11.19 13.99 -13.75
CA ILE A 102 11.28 12.73 -14.52
C ILE A 102 11.44 11.53 -13.58
N VAL A 103 12.33 11.65 -12.59
CA VAL A 103 12.57 10.58 -11.61
C VAL A 103 11.31 10.29 -10.80
N ILE A 104 10.66 11.31 -10.27
CA ILE A 104 9.43 11.14 -9.49
C ILE A 104 8.32 10.48 -10.32
N ILE A 105 8.13 10.89 -11.56
CA ILE A 105 7.14 10.28 -12.47
C ILE A 105 7.47 8.80 -12.71
N SER A 106 8.73 8.47 -12.94
CA SER A 106 9.17 7.08 -13.15
C SER A 106 8.87 6.20 -11.93
N VAL A 107 9.17 6.69 -10.71
CA VAL A 107 8.89 5.95 -9.47
C VAL A 107 7.39 5.76 -9.26
N LEU A 108 6.59 6.82 -9.46
CA LEU A 108 5.13 6.74 -9.35
C LEU A 108 4.54 5.74 -10.36
N PHE A 109 5.09 5.68 -11.57
CA PHE A 109 4.69 4.70 -12.57
C PHE A 109 5.00 3.26 -12.10
N SER A 110 6.20 3.02 -11.57
CA SER A 110 6.58 1.74 -11.00
C SER A 110 5.67 1.31 -9.83
N ILE A 111 5.36 2.24 -8.92
CA ILE A 111 4.42 2.00 -7.80
C ILE A 111 3.04 1.61 -8.35
N THR A 112 2.53 2.36 -9.32
CA THR A 112 1.20 2.12 -9.89
C THR A 112 1.10 0.74 -10.53
N ILE A 113 2.09 0.37 -11.34
CA ILE A 113 2.13 -0.96 -11.98
C ILE A 113 2.22 -2.06 -10.92
N SER A 114 3.07 -1.90 -9.91
CA SER A 114 3.23 -2.88 -8.83
C SER A 114 1.93 -3.09 -8.06
N LEU A 115 1.18 -2.02 -7.76
CA LEU A 115 -0.12 -2.12 -7.10
C LEU A 115 -1.18 -2.75 -8.01
N MET A 116 -1.16 -2.47 -9.32
CA MET A 116 -2.03 -3.16 -10.28
C MET A 116 -1.75 -4.67 -10.33
N ILE A 117 -0.49 -5.06 -10.33
CA ILE A 117 -0.08 -6.47 -10.29
C ILE A 117 -0.55 -7.12 -8.98
N SER A 118 -0.42 -6.42 -7.85
CA SER A 118 -0.95 -6.90 -6.55
C SER A 118 -2.46 -7.15 -6.61
N GLN A 119 -3.20 -6.23 -7.21
CA GLN A 119 -4.65 -6.37 -7.38
C GLN A 119 -5.02 -7.57 -8.25
N ILE A 120 -4.27 -7.82 -9.32
CA ILE A 120 -4.52 -8.94 -10.25
C ILE A 120 -4.17 -10.28 -9.60
N LEU A 121 -3.02 -10.37 -8.92
CA LEU A 121 -2.52 -11.63 -8.37
C LEU A 121 -3.20 -12.03 -7.05
N PHE A 122 -3.50 -11.05 -6.20
CA PHE A 122 -3.95 -11.30 -4.83
C PHE A 122 -5.37 -10.80 -4.55
N GLY A 123 -6.01 -10.13 -5.51
CA GLY A 123 -7.35 -9.57 -5.36
C GLY A 123 -7.44 -8.34 -4.44
N GLY A 124 -6.30 -7.77 -4.03
CA GLY A 124 -6.29 -6.60 -3.14
C GLY A 124 -4.89 -6.13 -2.75
N ILE A 125 -4.89 -5.08 -1.92
CA ILE A 125 -3.69 -4.49 -1.32
C ILE A 125 -3.66 -4.88 0.15
N GLU A 126 -2.60 -5.56 0.57
CA GLU A 126 -2.40 -5.94 1.96
C GLU A 126 -2.00 -4.74 2.82
N LEU A 127 -2.35 -4.79 4.11
CA LEU A 127 -2.03 -3.71 5.07
C LEU A 127 -0.54 -3.36 5.08
N VAL A 128 0.34 -4.36 5.03
CA VAL A 128 1.79 -4.16 5.04
C VAL A 128 2.33 -3.50 3.76
N MET A 129 1.59 -3.52 2.65
CA MET A 129 1.99 -2.87 1.39
C MET A 129 1.94 -1.35 1.45
N ILE A 130 1.39 -0.76 2.52
CA ILE A 130 1.40 0.69 2.74
C ILE A 130 2.83 1.26 2.72
N ILE A 131 3.81 0.48 3.17
CA ILE A 131 5.23 0.91 3.21
C ILE A 131 5.95 0.79 1.86
N MET A 132 5.39 0.05 0.90
CA MET A 132 6.03 -0.23 -0.40
C MET A 132 6.42 1.04 -1.18
N PRO A 133 5.57 2.09 -1.28
CA PRO A 133 5.95 3.31 -1.97
C PRO A 133 7.19 3.98 -1.39
N ALA A 134 7.30 4.03 -0.06
CA ALA A 134 8.47 4.62 0.60
C ALA A 134 9.75 3.82 0.27
N ILE A 135 9.66 2.50 0.27
CA ILE A 135 10.78 1.62 -0.11
C ILE A 135 11.22 1.90 -1.55
N LEU A 136 10.27 1.93 -2.50
CA LEU A 136 10.58 2.18 -3.90
C LEU A 136 11.20 3.57 -4.12
N PHE A 137 10.68 4.60 -3.44
CA PHE A 137 11.29 5.93 -3.50
C PHE A 137 12.74 5.92 -2.98
N ILE A 138 13.01 5.28 -1.84
CA ILE A 138 14.36 5.22 -1.26
C ILE A 138 15.33 4.51 -2.20
N VAL A 139 14.94 3.36 -2.74
CA VAL A 139 15.79 2.58 -3.67
C VAL A 139 16.08 3.38 -4.93
N CYS A 140 15.04 3.92 -5.58
CA CYS A 140 15.21 4.71 -6.81
C CYS A 140 16.08 5.94 -6.59
N ILE A 141 15.92 6.66 -5.46
CA ILE A 141 16.77 7.83 -5.18
C ILE A 141 18.21 7.41 -5.00
N SER A 142 18.47 6.33 -4.27
CA SER A 142 19.83 5.80 -4.13
C SER A 142 20.47 5.57 -5.49
N ASP A 143 19.75 4.95 -6.42
CA ASP A 143 20.23 4.69 -7.77
C ASP A 143 20.47 5.97 -8.57
N PHE A 144 19.57 6.94 -8.49
CA PHE A 144 19.73 8.23 -9.17
C PHE A 144 20.81 9.12 -8.56
N MET A 145 21.04 9.03 -7.25
CA MET A 145 22.15 9.77 -6.59
C MET A 145 23.52 9.33 -7.13
N HIS A 146 23.69 8.05 -7.45
CA HIS A 146 24.89 7.56 -8.10
C HIS A 146 25.09 8.18 -9.50
N LEU A 147 23.99 8.41 -10.25
CA LEU A 147 24.03 9.04 -11.57
C LEU A 147 24.34 10.54 -11.50
N VAL A 148 23.89 11.25 -10.45
CA VAL A 148 24.08 12.70 -10.32
C VAL A 148 25.49 13.05 -9.82
N ASN A 149 26.08 12.21 -8.98
CA ASN A 149 27.36 12.49 -8.32
C ASN A 149 28.59 12.24 -9.22
N ASP A 150 28.38 11.81 -10.48
CA ASP A 150 29.48 11.63 -11.42
C ASP A 150 29.78 12.93 -12.18
N ASN A 151 30.89 13.57 -11.79
CA ASN A 151 31.46 14.75 -12.48
C ASN A 151 32.20 14.34 -13.75
N GLY A 152 31.58 13.51 -14.62
CA GLY A 152 32.16 13.08 -15.88
C GLY A 152 32.65 14.27 -16.71
N GLU A 153 33.86 14.14 -17.26
CA GLU A 153 34.53 15.16 -18.05
C GLU A 153 33.62 15.79 -19.10
N THR A 154 33.42 17.09 -19.00
CA THR A 154 32.51 17.92 -19.82
C THR A 154 32.85 18.03 -21.32
N LYS A 155 33.87 17.30 -21.79
CA LYS A 155 34.39 17.40 -23.17
C LYS A 155 33.93 16.28 -24.11
N LYS A 156 33.10 15.32 -23.65
CA LYS A 156 32.63 14.21 -24.47
C LYS A 156 31.35 14.55 -25.24
N SER A 157 31.17 13.93 -26.42
CA SER A 157 29.90 14.01 -27.12
C SER A 157 28.77 13.42 -26.27
N LYS A 158 27.52 13.85 -26.46
CA LYS A 158 26.36 13.33 -25.69
C LYS A 158 26.26 11.80 -25.70
N LEU A 159 26.62 11.16 -26.82
CA LEU A 159 26.59 9.72 -26.98
C LEU A 159 27.73 9.02 -26.20
N GLU A 160 28.94 9.61 -26.21
CA GLU A 160 30.09 9.08 -25.47
C GLU A 160 29.90 9.24 -23.96
N TYR A 161 29.31 10.36 -23.53
CA TYR A 161 28.92 10.58 -22.13
C TYR A 161 27.89 9.56 -21.69
N PHE A 162 26.84 9.28 -22.48
CA PHE A 162 25.85 8.27 -22.19
C PHE A 162 26.46 6.86 -22.09
N LYS A 163 27.32 6.47 -23.03
CA LYS A 163 28.04 5.18 -22.97
C LYS A 163 28.94 5.06 -21.75
N TYR A 164 29.62 6.13 -21.39
CA TYR A 164 30.46 6.19 -20.20
C TYR A 164 29.61 5.99 -18.94
N GLN A 165 28.50 6.70 -18.81
CA GLN A 165 27.60 6.57 -17.67
C GLN A 165 27.04 5.14 -17.55
N VAL A 166 26.52 4.57 -18.62
CA VAL A 166 25.97 3.20 -18.61
C VAL A 166 27.07 2.17 -18.22
N ASN A 167 28.28 2.31 -18.72
CA ASN A 167 29.35 1.35 -18.42
C ASN A 167 29.95 1.49 -17.02
N ASN A 168 30.10 2.70 -16.52
CA ASN A 168 30.81 2.94 -15.26
C ASN A 168 29.86 3.08 -14.04
N ILE A 169 28.66 3.63 -14.24
CA ILE A 169 27.70 3.89 -13.17
C ILE A 169 26.53 2.91 -13.24
N GLY A 170 26.09 2.54 -14.44
CA GLY A 170 24.98 1.62 -14.62
C GLY A 170 25.22 0.24 -13.98
N LYS A 171 26.46 -0.28 -14.02
CA LYS A 171 26.81 -1.56 -13.38
C LYS A 171 26.68 -1.53 -11.85
N PRO A 172 27.28 -0.57 -11.12
CA PRO A 172 27.05 -0.45 -9.67
C PRO A 172 25.59 -0.26 -9.31
N VAL A 173 24.86 0.60 -10.04
CA VAL A 173 23.43 0.85 -9.82
C VAL A 173 22.61 -0.43 -10.02
N ALA A 174 22.84 -1.15 -11.15
CA ALA A 174 22.17 -2.42 -11.36
C ALA A 174 22.48 -3.45 -10.26
N LEU A 175 23.72 -3.49 -9.77
CA LEU A 175 24.11 -4.40 -8.69
C LEU A 175 23.38 -4.06 -7.38
N THR A 176 23.28 -2.78 -7.01
CA THR A 176 22.55 -2.34 -5.79
C THR A 176 21.08 -2.68 -5.90
N SER A 177 20.44 -2.41 -7.02
CA SER A 177 19.03 -2.74 -7.25
C SER A 177 18.77 -4.25 -7.26
N ILE A 178 19.66 -5.05 -7.87
CA ILE A 178 19.55 -6.52 -7.85
C ILE A 178 19.70 -7.07 -6.44
N THR A 179 20.70 -6.62 -5.68
CA THR A 179 20.89 -7.08 -4.29
C THR A 179 19.71 -6.70 -3.41
N THR A 180 19.14 -5.51 -3.60
CA THR A 180 17.92 -5.08 -2.88
C THR A 180 16.72 -5.91 -3.29
N ALA A 181 16.55 -6.18 -4.58
CA ALA A 181 15.48 -7.04 -5.08
C ALA A 181 15.58 -8.47 -4.51
N ILE A 182 16.78 -9.05 -4.44
CA ILE A 182 17.02 -10.37 -3.81
C ILE A 182 16.68 -10.31 -2.32
N GLY A 183 17.02 -9.22 -1.62
CA GLY A 183 16.65 -9.01 -0.23
C GLY A 183 15.14 -9.06 -0.03
N PHE A 184 14.35 -8.34 -0.85
CA PHE A 184 12.88 -8.40 -0.79
C PHE A 184 12.33 -9.73 -1.27
N LEU A 185 12.95 -10.37 -2.26
CA LEU A 185 12.54 -11.71 -2.71
C LEU A 185 12.66 -12.75 -1.60
N SER A 186 13.61 -12.61 -0.67
CA SER A 186 13.72 -13.49 0.49
C SER A 186 12.46 -13.52 1.36
N PHE A 187 11.67 -12.44 1.38
CA PHE A 187 10.39 -12.39 2.10
C PHE A 187 9.34 -13.34 1.51
N CYS A 188 9.48 -13.75 0.24
CA CYS A 188 8.59 -14.74 -0.36
C CYS A 188 8.61 -16.10 0.37
N PHE A 189 9.67 -16.40 1.10
CA PHE A 189 9.80 -17.61 1.91
C PHE A 189 9.18 -17.47 3.31
N SER A 190 8.59 -16.32 3.62
CA SER A 190 7.89 -16.10 4.90
C SER A 190 6.61 -16.92 4.97
N ASN A 191 6.36 -17.55 6.13
CA ASN A 191 5.07 -18.20 6.41
C ASN A 191 3.92 -17.20 6.66
N VAL A 192 4.23 -15.91 6.80
CA VAL A 192 3.24 -14.84 6.97
C VAL A 192 2.84 -14.32 5.60
N LEU A 193 1.65 -14.69 5.14
CA LEU A 193 1.15 -14.40 3.79
C LEU A 193 1.27 -12.93 3.36
N PRO A 194 0.89 -11.92 4.20
CA PRO A 194 1.07 -10.51 3.83
C PRO A 194 2.53 -10.12 3.60
N ILE A 195 3.47 -10.68 4.36
CA ILE A 195 4.91 -10.40 4.21
C ILE A 195 5.44 -11.01 2.91
N SER A 196 5.06 -12.24 2.62
CA SER A 196 5.44 -12.91 1.36
C SER A 196 4.94 -12.14 0.13
N ARG A 197 3.70 -11.68 0.16
CA ARG A 197 3.11 -10.86 -0.91
C ARG A 197 3.80 -9.50 -1.05
N LEU A 198 4.12 -8.84 0.07
CA LEU A 198 4.90 -7.60 0.07
C LEU A 198 6.25 -7.80 -0.62
N GLY A 199 6.98 -8.86 -0.24
CA GLY A 199 8.28 -9.17 -0.84
C GLY A 199 8.22 -9.35 -2.35
N MET A 200 7.24 -10.12 -2.83
CA MET A 200 7.03 -10.34 -4.26
C MET A 200 6.75 -9.04 -5.02
N ILE A 201 5.78 -8.25 -4.55
CA ILE A 201 5.38 -7.02 -5.23
C ILE A 201 6.46 -5.95 -5.17
N THR A 202 7.19 -5.83 -4.05
CA THR A 202 8.30 -4.88 -3.93
C THR A 202 9.45 -5.26 -4.86
N THR A 203 9.78 -6.55 -4.98
CA THR A 203 10.79 -7.05 -5.94
C THR A 203 10.42 -6.70 -7.38
N ILE A 204 9.16 -6.90 -7.77
CA ILE A 204 8.65 -6.51 -9.09
C ILE A 204 8.77 -4.98 -9.28
N GLY A 205 8.38 -4.20 -8.27
CA GLY A 205 8.48 -2.74 -8.30
C GLY A 205 9.91 -2.24 -8.52
N ILE A 206 10.88 -2.79 -7.80
CA ILE A 206 12.31 -2.48 -7.97
C ILE A 206 12.77 -2.85 -9.38
N SER A 207 12.38 -4.03 -9.88
CA SER A 207 12.76 -4.47 -11.22
C SER A 207 12.19 -3.60 -12.35
N ILE A 208 11.01 -2.99 -12.14
CA ILE A 208 10.41 -2.07 -13.11
C ILE A 208 11.07 -0.68 -13.04
N SER A 209 11.56 -0.29 -11.87
CA SER A 209 12.18 1.03 -11.66
C SER A 209 13.64 1.11 -12.15
N LEU A 210 14.29 -0.05 -12.37
CA LEU A 210 15.65 -0.17 -12.89
C LEU A 210 15.70 0.08 -14.41
#